data_a15107e24a53ee9f0157a5bd73629d8a
#
_entry.id   a15107e24a53ee9f0157a5bd73629d8a
#
_cell.length_a   1.000
_cell.length_b   1.000
_cell.length_c   1.000
_cell.angle_alpha   90.00
_cell.angle_beta   90.00
_cell.angle_gamma   90.00
#
_symmetry.space_group_name_H-M   'P 1'
#
loop_
_entity.id
_entity.type
_entity.pdbx_description
1 polymer ?
#
loop_
_entity_poly.entity_id
_entity_poly.type
_entity_poly.pdbx_seq_one_letter_code
_entity_poly.pdbx_strand_id
1 'polypeptide(L)'
;GQATIHNQAGIKTNSDRYQAYPMRRLTVKQRVEVIDHLLAGRKDLGLIVLDGIVDLCTDFNNERAASETIERLMQWSDETGATILTALHLTKGNKYMRGHLGSILGQKADGVIEVTHAQGEPDFGVKCRLSRYAPFPAWSFYRDRNGMPCLSHPDALPERQDDPYPVPVQMSMPVTKRNDD
;
A
#
# COMPACT_ATOMS: atom_id res chain seq x y z
N GLY A 1 -2.83 -18.52 -2.28
CA GLY A 1 -2.98 -17.08 -2.45
C GLY A 1 -4.18 -16.52 -1.69
N GLN A 2 -4.96 -15.65 -2.28
CA GLN A 2 -6.11 -14.96 -1.66
C GLN A 2 -7.11 -15.90 -0.98
N ALA A 3 -7.52 -16.99 -1.66
CA ALA A 3 -8.45 -17.96 -1.09
C ALA A 3 -7.95 -18.59 0.22
N THR A 4 -6.64 -18.82 0.34
CA THR A 4 -6.03 -19.37 1.56
C THR A 4 -6.13 -18.37 2.71
N ILE A 5 -5.82 -17.10 2.47
CA ILE A 5 -5.89 -16.02 3.46
C ILE A 5 -7.33 -15.84 3.93
N HIS A 6 -8.29 -15.79 3.02
CA HIS A 6 -9.70 -15.63 3.35
C HIS A 6 -10.22 -16.82 4.18
N ASN A 7 -9.89 -18.04 3.80
CA ASN A 7 -10.32 -19.23 4.56
C ASN A 7 -9.76 -19.23 5.98
N GLN A 8 -8.50 -18.85 6.17
CA GLN A 8 -7.86 -18.78 7.50
C GLN A 8 -8.41 -17.64 8.35
N ALA A 9 -8.77 -16.52 7.73
CA ALA A 9 -9.41 -15.39 8.40
C ALA A 9 -10.93 -15.56 8.60
N GLY A 10 -11.53 -16.67 8.13
CA GLY A 10 -12.97 -16.89 8.18
C GLY A 10 -13.78 -15.95 7.29
N ILE A 11 -13.16 -15.33 6.30
CA ILE A 11 -13.77 -14.35 5.39
C ILE A 11 -14.20 -15.07 4.12
N LYS A 12 -15.44 -14.89 3.70
CA LYS A 12 -15.91 -15.39 2.40
C LYS A 12 -15.24 -14.62 1.26
N THR A 13 -14.66 -15.32 0.30
CA THR A 13 -14.15 -14.72 -0.94
C THR A 13 -15.32 -14.12 -1.73
N ASN A 14 -15.17 -12.88 -2.21
CA ASN A 14 -16.22 -12.13 -2.91
C ASN A 14 -17.54 -12.03 -2.10
N SER A 15 -17.44 -11.67 -0.83
CA SER A 15 -18.59 -11.27 -0.02
C SER A 15 -18.99 -9.83 -0.33
N ASP A 16 -20.13 -9.38 0.18
CA ASP A 16 -20.59 -7.99 0.07
C ASP A 16 -19.58 -6.99 0.65
N ARG A 17 -18.71 -7.45 1.56
CA ARG A 17 -17.66 -6.63 2.19
C ARG A 17 -16.32 -6.68 1.48
N TYR A 18 -16.11 -7.62 0.55
CA TYR A 18 -14.85 -7.80 -0.16
C TYR A 18 -15.12 -8.33 -1.57
N GLN A 19 -14.65 -7.57 -2.56
CA GLN A 19 -14.72 -7.94 -3.98
C GLN A 19 -13.34 -7.81 -4.60
N ALA A 20 -12.94 -8.75 -5.45
CA ALA A 20 -11.67 -8.74 -6.15
C ALA A 20 -11.88 -8.95 -7.65
N TYR A 21 -11.22 -8.12 -8.44
CA TYR A 21 -11.36 -8.09 -9.89
C TYR A 21 -10.00 -8.35 -10.56
N PRO A 22 -9.81 -9.50 -11.25
CA PRO A 22 -8.59 -9.78 -11.97
C PRO A 22 -8.55 -9.00 -13.29
N MET A 23 -7.69 -7.98 -13.37
CA MET A 23 -7.63 -7.08 -14.53
C MET A 23 -6.39 -7.29 -15.42
N ARG A 24 -5.60 -8.35 -15.20
CA ARG A 24 -4.32 -8.58 -15.90
C ARG A 24 -4.43 -8.62 -17.42
N ARG A 25 -5.55 -9.09 -17.96
CA ARG A 25 -5.76 -9.23 -19.41
C ARG A 25 -6.25 -7.95 -20.09
N LEU A 26 -6.57 -6.91 -19.31
CA LEU A 26 -7.07 -5.65 -19.81
C LEU A 26 -5.92 -4.70 -20.13
N THR A 27 -6.10 -3.84 -21.13
CA THR A 27 -5.23 -2.70 -21.40
C THR A 27 -5.38 -1.63 -20.29
N VAL A 28 -4.43 -0.69 -20.20
CA VAL A 28 -4.51 0.43 -19.23
C VAL A 28 -5.85 1.15 -19.34
N LYS A 29 -6.26 1.52 -20.57
CA LYS A 29 -7.53 2.20 -20.83
C LYS A 29 -8.73 1.39 -20.32
N GLN A 30 -8.80 0.10 -20.65
CA GLN A 30 -9.87 -0.78 -20.21
C GLN A 30 -9.91 -0.96 -18.69
N ARG A 31 -8.73 -1.02 -18.02
CA ARG A 31 -8.68 -1.08 -16.55
C ARG A 31 -9.30 0.16 -15.92
N VAL A 32 -8.93 1.34 -16.43
CA VAL A 32 -9.49 2.61 -15.95
C VAL A 32 -11.00 2.65 -16.15
N GLU A 33 -11.51 2.31 -17.35
CA GLU A 33 -12.94 2.27 -17.65
C GLU A 33 -13.71 1.29 -16.73
N VAL A 34 -13.14 0.12 -16.45
CA VAL A 34 -13.74 -0.84 -15.52
C VAL A 34 -13.77 -0.30 -14.10
N ILE A 35 -12.69 0.34 -13.63
CA ILE A 35 -12.65 0.93 -12.30
C ILE A 35 -13.66 2.08 -12.21
N ASP A 36 -13.71 2.98 -13.19
CA ASP A 36 -14.71 4.06 -13.26
C ASP A 36 -16.13 3.50 -13.12
N HIS A 37 -16.43 2.43 -13.86
CA HIS A 37 -17.75 1.77 -13.79
C HIS A 37 -18.04 1.15 -12.42
N LEU A 38 -17.05 0.49 -11.82
CA LEU A 38 -17.20 -0.16 -10.51
C LEU A 38 -17.37 0.84 -9.36
N LEU A 39 -16.80 2.03 -9.49
CA LEU A 39 -16.83 3.07 -8.46
C LEU A 39 -17.98 4.06 -8.64
N ALA A 40 -18.61 4.10 -9.83
CA ALA A 40 -19.67 5.05 -10.15
C ALA A 40 -20.81 5.01 -9.12
N GLY A 41 -21.02 6.15 -8.44
CA GLY A 41 -22.08 6.32 -7.45
C GLY A 41 -21.88 5.57 -6.12
N ARG A 42 -20.75 4.88 -5.92
CA ARG A 42 -20.46 4.15 -4.67
C ARG A 42 -20.06 5.12 -3.56
N LYS A 43 -20.74 5.02 -2.42
CA LYS A 43 -20.44 5.77 -1.18
C LYS A 43 -20.27 4.83 0.03
N ASP A 44 -20.35 3.55 -0.21
CA ASP A 44 -20.30 2.48 0.80
C ASP A 44 -18.93 1.81 0.89
N LEU A 45 -17.92 2.34 0.16
CA LEU A 45 -16.57 1.82 0.13
C LEU A 45 -15.73 2.46 1.24
N GLY A 46 -15.05 1.63 2.04
CA GLY A 46 -14.06 2.10 3.02
C GLY A 46 -12.63 2.07 2.48
N LEU A 47 -12.32 1.10 1.60
CA LEU A 47 -10.98 0.89 1.08
C LEU A 47 -11.01 0.37 -0.36
N ILE A 48 -10.19 0.97 -1.21
CA ILE A 48 -9.89 0.53 -2.57
C ILE A 48 -8.42 0.13 -2.62
N VAL A 49 -8.14 -1.12 -3.02
CA VAL A 49 -6.76 -1.63 -3.17
C VAL A 49 -6.42 -1.78 -4.65
N LEU A 50 -5.38 -1.09 -5.11
CA LEU A 50 -4.87 -1.14 -6.48
C LEU A 50 -3.45 -1.76 -6.48
N ASP A 51 -3.36 -3.04 -6.82
CA ASP A 51 -2.10 -3.79 -6.84
C ASP A 51 -1.70 -4.08 -8.31
N GLY A 52 -0.87 -3.26 -8.94
CA GLY A 52 -0.09 -2.10 -8.55
C GLY A 52 -0.42 -0.91 -9.48
N ILE A 53 -0.13 0.30 -8.99
CA ILE A 53 -0.49 1.53 -9.71
C ILE A 53 0.16 1.66 -11.09
N VAL A 54 1.33 1.12 -11.30
CA VAL A 54 2.03 1.15 -12.61
C VAL A 54 1.15 0.59 -13.73
N ASP A 55 0.28 -0.35 -13.40
CA ASP A 55 -0.63 -0.99 -14.34
C ASP A 55 -1.79 -0.08 -14.80
N LEU A 56 -1.94 1.08 -14.18
CA LEU A 56 -2.92 2.12 -14.55
C LEU A 56 -2.27 3.31 -15.28
N CYS A 57 -0.94 3.32 -15.40
CA CYS A 57 -0.18 4.38 -16.05
C CYS A 57 0.36 3.90 -17.40
N THR A 58 0.15 4.66 -18.45
CA THR A 58 0.63 4.30 -19.80
C THR A 58 2.15 4.38 -19.93
N ASP A 59 2.77 5.34 -19.23
CA ASP A 59 4.22 5.49 -19.11
C ASP A 59 4.57 6.17 -17.76
N PHE A 60 5.08 5.39 -16.82
CA PHE A 60 5.43 5.87 -15.48
C PHE A 60 6.65 6.81 -15.45
N ASN A 61 7.41 6.91 -16.54
CA ASN A 61 8.51 7.87 -16.70
C ASN A 61 8.08 9.16 -17.42
N ASN A 62 6.87 9.22 -17.96
CA ASN A 62 6.31 10.42 -18.53
C ASN A 62 5.55 11.21 -17.47
N GLU A 63 5.93 12.46 -17.24
CA GLU A 63 5.36 13.31 -16.19
C GLU A 63 3.85 13.53 -16.37
N ARG A 64 3.40 13.77 -17.60
CA ARG A 64 1.98 13.98 -17.90
C ARG A 64 1.15 12.73 -17.63
N ALA A 65 1.59 11.57 -18.12
CA ALA A 65 0.89 10.31 -17.89
C ALA A 65 0.85 9.94 -16.40
N ALA A 66 1.93 10.24 -15.67
CA ALA A 66 1.99 10.07 -14.23
C ALA A 66 0.99 10.99 -13.50
N SER A 67 0.96 12.28 -13.86
CA SER A 67 0.02 13.25 -13.28
C SER A 67 -1.43 12.86 -13.53
N GLU A 68 -1.79 12.52 -14.77
CA GLU A 68 -3.15 12.06 -15.13
C GLU A 68 -3.58 10.83 -14.32
N THR A 69 -2.64 9.90 -14.06
CA THR A 69 -2.92 8.71 -13.23
C THR A 69 -3.20 9.10 -11.78
N ILE A 70 -2.39 9.99 -11.20
CA ILE A 70 -2.56 10.43 -9.81
C ILE A 70 -3.84 11.27 -9.64
N GLU A 71 -4.14 12.16 -10.58
CA GLU A 71 -5.39 12.93 -10.60
C GLU A 71 -6.62 12.01 -10.59
N ARG A 72 -6.56 10.90 -11.34
CA ARG A 72 -7.63 9.91 -11.35
C ARG A 72 -7.79 9.23 -9.98
N LEU A 73 -6.70 8.88 -9.30
CA LEU A 73 -6.79 8.34 -7.93
C LEU A 73 -7.43 9.33 -6.96
N MET A 74 -7.02 10.59 -7.03
CA MET A 74 -7.59 11.66 -6.19
C MET A 74 -9.10 11.81 -6.46
N GLN A 75 -9.51 11.79 -7.72
CA GLN A 75 -10.91 11.85 -8.12
C GLN A 75 -11.70 10.66 -7.55
N TRP A 76 -11.22 9.42 -7.72
CA TRP A 76 -11.89 8.24 -7.17
C TRP A 76 -12.03 8.28 -5.65
N SER A 77 -10.97 8.76 -4.94
CA SER A 77 -11.04 8.91 -3.49
C SER A 77 -12.08 9.96 -3.07
N ASP A 78 -12.13 11.10 -3.76
CA ASP A 78 -13.09 12.16 -3.49
C ASP A 78 -14.53 11.71 -3.79
N GLU A 79 -14.75 11.11 -4.96
CA GLU A 79 -16.07 10.65 -5.40
C GLU A 79 -16.65 9.54 -4.51
N THR A 80 -15.83 8.64 -3.99
CA THR A 80 -16.29 7.51 -3.16
C THR A 80 -16.20 7.77 -1.67
N GLY A 81 -15.34 8.68 -1.24
CA GLY A 81 -14.96 8.87 0.17
C GLY A 81 -14.05 7.75 0.71
N ALA A 82 -13.59 6.83 -0.14
CA ALA A 82 -12.78 5.69 0.26
C ALA A 82 -11.29 6.03 0.34
N THR A 83 -10.57 5.37 1.24
CA THR A 83 -9.10 5.35 1.23
C THR A 83 -8.60 4.51 0.05
N ILE A 84 -7.64 5.03 -0.72
CA ILE A 84 -6.97 4.26 -1.77
C ILE A 84 -5.60 3.78 -1.26
N LEU A 85 -5.39 2.47 -1.28
CA LEU A 85 -4.12 1.82 -1.02
C LEU A 85 -3.54 1.30 -2.34
N THR A 86 -2.31 1.67 -2.65
CA THR A 86 -1.64 1.16 -3.85
C THR A 86 -0.22 0.69 -3.59
N ALA A 87 0.27 -0.23 -4.42
CA ALA A 87 1.63 -0.74 -4.36
C ALA A 87 2.48 -0.18 -5.51
N LEU A 88 3.72 0.21 -5.18
CA LEU A 88 4.72 0.64 -6.14
C LEU A 88 6.08 0.04 -5.76
N HIS A 89 6.74 -0.63 -6.71
CA HIS A 89 8.07 -1.16 -6.49
C HIS A 89 9.13 -0.06 -6.50
N LEU A 90 10.10 -0.18 -5.59
CA LEU A 90 11.30 0.66 -5.62
C LEU A 90 12.19 0.29 -6.81
N THR A 91 12.98 1.24 -7.29
CA THR A 91 14.00 0.99 -8.32
C THR A 91 15.12 0.12 -7.75
N LYS A 92 15.54 -0.91 -8.48
CA LYS A 92 16.65 -1.79 -8.06
C LYS A 92 17.90 -0.97 -7.78
N GLY A 93 18.46 -1.14 -6.57
CA GLY A 93 19.68 -0.43 -6.15
C GLY A 93 19.48 1.04 -5.79
N ASN A 94 18.27 1.56 -5.85
CA ASN A 94 17.96 2.95 -5.53
C ASN A 94 16.88 3.04 -4.45
N LYS A 95 17.00 4.01 -3.56
CA LYS A 95 16.04 4.27 -2.47
C LYS A 95 14.79 5.04 -2.94
N TYR A 96 14.73 5.38 -4.23
CA TYR A 96 13.66 6.22 -4.79
C TYR A 96 12.50 5.39 -5.36
N MET A 97 11.32 5.92 -5.24
CA MET A 97 10.14 5.39 -5.92
C MET A 97 10.32 5.53 -7.44
N ARG A 98 9.77 4.58 -8.19
CA ARG A 98 10.05 4.41 -9.61
C ARG A 98 9.41 5.52 -10.46
N GLY A 99 10.27 6.26 -11.20
CA GLY A 99 9.87 7.23 -12.23
C GLY A 99 9.13 8.47 -11.72
N HIS A 100 8.59 9.26 -12.62
CA HIS A 100 7.75 10.42 -12.31
C HIS A 100 6.52 10.03 -11.50
N LEU A 101 5.91 8.88 -11.82
CA LEU A 101 4.76 8.36 -11.09
C LEU A 101 5.04 8.21 -9.59
N GLY A 102 6.19 7.63 -9.22
CA GLY A 102 6.57 7.49 -7.83
C GLY A 102 6.83 8.82 -7.13
N SER A 103 7.48 9.76 -7.82
CA SER A 103 7.74 11.10 -7.28
C SER A 103 6.46 11.87 -6.99
N ILE A 104 5.52 11.90 -7.95
CA ILE A 104 4.23 12.61 -7.79
C ILE A 104 3.36 11.91 -6.74
N LEU A 105 3.29 10.57 -6.77
CA LEU A 105 2.53 9.79 -5.79
C LEU A 105 3.01 10.09 -4.36
N GLY A 106 4.33 10.10 -4.12
CA GLY A 106 4.90 10.39 -2.82
C GLY A 106 4.59 11.79 -2.30
N GLN A 107 4.42 12.78 -3.19
CA GLN A 107 4.03 14.14 -2.82
C GLN A 107 2.54 14.27 -2.49
N LYS A 108 1.69 13.44 -3.09
CA LYS A 108 0.23 13.52 -2.96
C LYS A 108 -0.34 12.55 -1.92
N ALA A 109 0.36 11.46 -1.62
CA ALA A 109 -0.06 10.47 -0.64
C ALA A 109 -0.11 11.05 0.78
N ASP A 110 -1.09 10.62 1.58
CA ASP A 110 -1.17 10.95 3.01
C ASP A 110 -0.17 10.14 3.83
N GLY A 111 0.20 8.97 3.35
CA GLY A 111 1.21 8.13 3.96
C GLY A 111 1.92 7.24 2.96
N VAL A 112 3.19 6.96 3.21
CA VAL A 112 4.01 6.01 2.46
C VAL A 112 4.56 4.98 3.43
N ILE A 113 4.24 3.71 3.17
CA ILE A 113 4.71 2.56 3.93
C ILE A 113 5.77 1.87 3.10
N GLU A 114 6.96 1.70 3.66
CA GLU A 114 8.01 0.92 3.04
C GLU A 114 8.03 -0.49 3.59
N VAL A 115 7.99 -1.48 2.69
CA VAL A 115 8.18 -2.90 3.03
C VAL A 115 9.50 -3.35 2.42
N THR A 116 10.40 -3.86 3.25
CA THR A 116 11.72 -4.34 2.85
C THR A 116 11.89 -5.81 3.19
N HIS A 117 12.70 -6.50 2.38
CA HIS A 117 13.09 -7.88 2.63
C HIS A 117 14.56 -8.04 2.23
N ALA A 118 15.40 -8.39 3.18
CA ALA A 118 16.80 -8.71 2.92
C ALA A 118 16.92 -10.15 2.41
N GLN A 119 17.83 -10.36 1.46
CA GLN A 119 18.06 -11.70 0.91
C GLN A 119 18.59 -12.64 2.00
N GLY A 120 17.92 -13.76 2.20
CA GLY A 120 18.30 -14.77 3.19
C GLY A 120 17.67 -14.58 4.59
N GLU A 121 17.03 -13.44 4.82
CA GLU A 121 16.32 -13.19 6.08
C GLU A 121 14.87 -13.70 5.99
N PRO A 122 14.33 -14.27 7.08
CA PRO A 122 12.94 -14.74 7.10
C PRO A 122 11.95 -13.58 7.22
N ASP A 123 12.37 -12.43 7.74
CA ASP A 123 11.52 -11.32 8.11
C ASP A 123 11.43 -10.24 7.03
N PHE A 124 10.25 -9.67 6.93
CA PHE A 124 9.95 -8.47 6.16
C PHE A 124 9.85 -7.29 7.12
N GLY A 125 10.64 -6.25 6.90
CA GLY A 125 10.56 -5.02 7.67
C GLY A 125 9.49 -4.08 7.11
N VAL A 126 8.73 -3.45 8.00
CA VAL A 126 7.71 -2.45 7.66
C VAL A 126 7.99 -1.17 8.42
N LYS A 127 8.09 -0.05 7.72
CA LYS A 127 8.26 1.26 8.35
C LYS A 127 7.41 2.33 7.71
N CYS A 128 7.06 3.33 8.50
CA CYS A 128 6.48 4.57 8.02
C CYS A 128 7.58 5.39 7.34
N ARG A 129 7.47 5.62 6.05
CA ARG A 129 8.41 6.45 5.29
C ARG A 129 7.99 7.90 5.22
N LEU A 130 6.69 8.12 5.11
CA LEU A 130 6.05 9.43 5.14
C LEU A 130 4.69 9.27 5.82
N SER A 131 4.31 10.24 6.64
CA SER A 131 2.94 10.38 7.13
C SER A 131 2.62 11.86 7.32
N ARG A 132 1.47 12.30 6.85
CA ARG A 132 0.90 13.61 7.18
C ARG A 132 0.35 13.66 8.61
N TYR A 133 0.15 12.48 9.20
CA TYR A 133 -0.29 12.27 10.58
C TYR A 133 0.86 11.74 11.44
N ALA A 134 0.56 11.30 12.66
CA ALA A 134 1.56 10.66 13.50
C ALA A 134 2.10 9.38 12.82
N PRO A 135 3.44 9.24 12.70
CA PRO A 135 4.03 8.01 12.16
C PRO A 135 3.78 6.84 13.11
N PHE A 136 3.59 5.65 12.55
CA PHE A 136 3.56 4.43 13.35
C PHE A 136 4.98 3.91 13.60
N PRO A 137 5.25 3.20 14.71
CA PRO A 137 6.53 2.56 14.96
C PRO A 137 6.81 1.47 13.92
N ALA A 138 8.09 1.29 13.59
CA ALA A 138 8.50 0.23 12.69
C ALA A 138 8.21 -1.14 13.31
N TRP A 139 7.86 -2.12 12.47
CA TRP A 139 7.58 -3.48 12.88
C TRP A 139 8.01 -4.46 11.78
N SER A 140 7.98 -5.76 12.07
CA SER A 140 8.31 -6.79 11.10
C SER A 140 7.32 -7.94 11.12
N PHE A 141 7.30 -8.68 10.01
CA PHE A 141 6.52 -9.90 9.86
C PHE A 141 7.30 -10.95 9.07
N TYR A 142 7.00 -12.19 9.31
CA TYR A 142 7.46 -13.32 8.51
C TYR A 142 6.28 -14.03 7.86
N ARG A 143 6.56 -14.89 6.89
CA ARG A 143 5.54 -15.79 6.32
C ARG A 143 5.69 -17.16 6.92
N ASP A 144 4.59 -17.69 7.50
CA ASP A 144 4.54 -19.05 8.00
C ASP A 144 4.64 -20.10 6.87
N ARG A 145 4.59 -21.38 7.21
CA ARG A 145 4.66 -22.50 6.25
C ARG A 145 3.52 -22.50 5.24
N ASN A 146 2.40 -21.86 5.55
CA ASN A 146 1.25 -21.70 4.68
C ASN A 146 1.32 -20.40 3.84
N GLY A 147 2.37 -19.59 4.03
CA GLY A 147 2.55 -18.31 3.37
C GLY A 147 1.76 -17.16 4.01
N MET A 148 1.22 -17.35 5.22
CA MET A 148 0.50 -16.31 5.96
C MET A 148 1.46 -15.34 6.65
N PRO A 149 1.18 -14.02 6.60
CA PRO A 149 1.96 -13.06 7.36
C PRO A 149 1.68 -13.20 8.86
N CYS A 150 2.75 -13.36 9.64
CA CYS A 150 2.73 -13.42 11.08
C CYS A 150 3.64 -12.33 11.63
N LEU A 151 3.21 -11.60 12.67
CA LEU A 151 4.03 -10.58 13.32
C LEU A 151 5.33 -11.17 13.87
N SER A 152 6.44 -10.51 13.57
CA SER A 152 7.74 -10.75 14.18
C SER A 152 7.98 -9.74 15.31
N HIS A 153 9.11 -9.85 15.99
CA HIS A 153 9.48 -8.93 17.05
C HIS A 153 9.73 -7.52 16.47
N PRO A 154 9.21 -6.44 17.09
CA PRO A 154 9.35 -5.07 16.56
C PRO A 154 10.80 -4.57 16.47
N ASP A 155 11.71 -5.13 17.30
CA ASP A 155 13.11 -4.72 17.36
C ASP A 155 14.00 -5.34 16.27
N ALA A 156 13.44 -6.16 15.37
CA ALA A 156 14.21 -6.88 14.35
C ALA A 156 14.45 -6.08 13.03
N LEU A 157 14.11 -4.80 12.99
CA LEU A 157 14.28 -4.01 11.77
C LEU A 157 15.71 -3.44 11.67
N PRO A 158 16.42 -3.67 10.55
CA PRO A 158 17.72 -3.04 10.34
C PRO A 158 17.55 -1.51 10.23
N GLU A 159 18.33 -0.76 10.98
CA GLU A 159 18.44 0.69 10.82
C GLU A 159 19.02 1.02 9.42
N ARG A 160 18.27 1.78 8.63
CA ARG A 160 18.79 2.36 7.38
C ARG A 160 19.54 3.65 7.70
N GLN A 161 20.86 3.64 7.53
CA GLN A 161 21.73 4.79 7.83
C GLN A 161 21.55 6.01 6.88
N ASP A 162 20.91 5.87 5.71
CA ASP A 162 20.75 6.97 4.74
C ASP A 162 19.33 7.02 4.15
N ASP A 163 18.34 7.42 4.92
CA ASP A 163 16.98 7.59 4.40
C ASP A 163 16.80 9.01 3.80
N PRO A 164 16.56 9.16 2.48
CA PRO A 164 16.30 10.46 1.86
C PRO A 164 14.99 11.11 2.32
N TYR A 165 14.13 10.37 3.03
CA TYR A 165 12.90 10.86 3.64
C TYR A 165 12.93 10.54 5.14
N PRO A 166 13.59 11.35 5.97
CA PRO A 166 13.66 11.08 7.40
C PRO A 166 12.24 11.06 7.98
N VAL A 167 11.88 9.95 8.65
CA VAL A 167 10.65 9.89 9.42
C VAL A 167 10.81 10.89 10.58
N PRO A 168 9.87 11.81 10.82
CA PRO A 168 9.92 12.68 11.99
C PRO A 168 10.12 11.86 13.26
N VAL A 169 10.98 12.33 14.15
CA VAL A 169 11.36 11.65 15.40
C VAL A 169 10.12 11.08 16.10
N GLN A 170 10.17 9.80 16.43
CA GLN A 170 9.09 9.06 17.09
C GLN A 170 8.67 9.79 18.37
N MET A 171 7.44 10.27 18.40
CA MET A 171 6.77 10.49 19.67
C MET A 171 6.44 9.11 20.23
N SER A 172 7.11 8.71 21.31
CA SER A 172 6.79 7.52 22.06
C SER A 172 5.35 7.66 22.59
N MET A 173 4.43 6.95 21.97
CA MET A 173 3.08 6.87 22.53
C MET A 173 3.13 6.05 23.82
N PRO A 174 2.57 6.53 24.93
CA PRO A 174 2.48 5.74 26.15
C PRO A 174 1.64 4.50 25.86
N VAL A 175 2.20 3.33 26.18
CA VAL A 175 1.48 2.08 26.18
C VAL A 175 0.36 2.18 27.21
N THR A 176 -0.86 2.40 26.79
CA THR A 176 -2.02 2.25 27.66
C THR A 176 -2.16 0.78 28.01
N LYS A 177 -1.75 0.40 29.22
CA LYS A 177 -2.11 -0.89 29.80
C LYS A 177 -3.64 -0.98 29.79
N ARG A 178 -4.19 -1.95 29.04
CA ARG A 178 -5.56 -2.39 29.27
C ARG A 178 -5.61 -2.91 30.70
N ASN A 179 -6.39 -2.26 31.53
CA ASN A 179 -6.83 -2.87 32.77
C ASN A 179 -7.90 -3.88 32.37
N ASP A 180 -7.55 -5.16 32.48
CA ASP A 180 -8.50 -6.25 32.50
C ASP A 180 -9.14 -6.23 33.90
N ASP A 181 -10.34 -5.73 34.00
CA ASP A 181 -11.31 -5.99 35.07
C ASP A 181 -12.49 -6.79 34.49
#